data_df23ea5cca1c201a03448aa3bcd29cb1
#
_entry.id   df23ea5cca1c201a03448aa3bcd29cb1
#
_cell.length_a   1.000
_cell.length_b   1.000
_cell.length_c   1.000
_cell.angle_alpha   90.00
_cell.angle_beta   90.00
_cell.angle_gamma   90.00
#
_symmetry.space_group_name_H-M   'P 1'
#
loop_
_entity.id
_entity.type
_entity.pdbx_description
1 polymer ?
#
loop_
_entity_poly.entity_id
_entity_poly.type
_entity_poly.pdbx_seq_one_letter_code
_entity_poly.pdbx_strand_id
1 'polypeptide(L)'
;MKKNSIFCSLPFKLLVGVIAGVLVGLLLSSTDGNAFSRAILNIVVTLKYILNQIINFCIPLIIIAFIAPSITQMGKNASKLLLIAVTIAYTSSVGAALFSTASGYLLIPHLSISSTADGLKELPAAVFKLSIPQIMPVMSALGFSIMIGLAAAWTKADLISNILEEFQKIVLAIVSKIMIPILPFFIGLTFCGLSYEGSITKQVPVFLKIIIIVLIGHYIWMTLLYTIAGLYSKKNPIEVIRHYGPAYLTSIGTMSSAATLAVALQCAGKSKVLRKDMVSFGIPLFANIHLCG
;
A
#
# COMPACT_ATOMS: atom_id res chain seq x y z
N MET A 1 -6.43 29.04 1.97
CA MET A 1 -7.04 27.70 1.83
C MET A 1 -7.40 27.49 0.36
N LYS A 2 -6.57 26.80 -0.44
CA LYS A 2 -6.95 26.40 -1.81
C LYS A 2 -8.01 25.30 -1.68
N LYS A 3 -9.22 25.56 -2.16
CA LYS A 3 -10.24 24.54 -2.40
C LYS A 3 -9.64 23.49 -3.33
N ASN A 4 -9.12 22.37 -2.78
CA ASN A 4 -8.74 21.24 -3.60
C ASN A 4 -10.04 20.70 -4.20
N SER A 5 -10.25 21.00 -5.47
CA SER A 5 -11.32 20.41 -6.27
C SER A 5 -11.21 18.90 -6.15
N ILE A 6 -12.28 18.19 -5.85
CA ILE A 6 -12.39 16.73 -5.80
C ILE A 6 -11.77 16.10 -7.06
N PHE A 7 -11.90 16.79 -8.20
CA PHE A 7 -11.34 16.40 -9.50
C PHE A 7 -9.80 16.37 -9.57
N CYS A 8 -9.10 17.05 -8.67
CA CYS A 8 -7.63 17.02 -8.59
C CYS A 8 -7.10 15.98 -7.59
N SER A 9 -7.97 15.29 -6.86
CA SER A 9 -7.56 14.27 -5.89
C SER A 9 -7.01 13.03 -6.57
N LEU A 10 -5.99 12.39 -5.96
CA LEU A 10 -5.40 11.16 -6.48
C LEU A 10 -6.44 10.05 -6.70
N PRO A 11 -7.36 9.76 -5.75
CA PRO A 11 -8.38 8.75 -5.95
C PRO A 11 -9.26 8.99 -7.18
N PHE A 12 -9.62 10.25 -7.44
CA PHE A 12 -10.38 10.59 -8.64
C PHE A 12 -9.59 10.29 -9.92
N LYS A 13 -8.31 10.67 -9.97
CA LYS A 13 -7.43 10.38 -11.13
C LYS A 13 -7.25 8.88 -11.35
N LEU A 14 -7.13 8.11 -10.27
CA LEU A 14 -7.03 6.65 -10.34
C LEU A 14 -8.33 6.04 -10.88
N LEU A 15 -9.49 6.51 -10.40
CA LEU A 15 -10.80 6.06 -10.89
C LEU A 15 -10.98 6.36 -12.38
N VAL A 16 -10.62 7.57 -12.81
CA VAL A 16 -10.64 7.94 -14.23
C VAL A 16 -9.70 7.05 -15.04
N GLY A 17 -8.50 6.76 -14.52
CA GLY A 17 -7.57 5.83 -15.14
C GLY A 17 -8.16 4.43 -15.32
N VAL A 18 -8.81 3.89 -14.29
CA VAL A 18 -9.50 2.58 -14.34
C VAL A 18 -10.58 2.59 -15.41
N ILE A 19 -11.50 3.57 -15.36
CA ILE A 19 -12.63 3.65 -16.31
C ILE A 19 -12.12 3.78 -17.75
N ALA A 20 -11.17 4.69 -17.97
CA ALA A 20 -10.58 4.88 -19.31
C ALA A 20 -9.88 3.60 -19.79
N GLY A 21 -9.09 2.95 -18.92
CA GLY A 21 -8.42 1.70 -19.24
C GLY A 21 -9.41 0.60 -19.62
N VAL A 22 -10.48 0.41 -18.84
CA VAL A 22 -11.52 -0.58 -19.13
C VAL A 22 -12.18 -0.31 -20.49
N LEU A 23 -12.59 0.93 -20.74
CA LEU A 23 -13.25 1.29 -22.01
C LEU A 23 -12.33 1.05 -23.21
N VAL A 24 -11.09 1.51 -23.14
CA VAL A 24 -10.11 1.28 -24.22
C VAL A 24 -9.85 -0.21 -24.41
N GLY A 25 -9.69 -0.99 -23.36
CA GLY A 25 -9.48 -2.43 -23.44
C GLY A 25 -10.65 -3.18 -24.07
N LEU A 26 -11.90 -2.81 -23.74
CA LEU A 26 -13.09 -3.37 -24.36
C LEU A 26 -13.17 -3.04 -25.85
N LEU A 27 -12.87 -1.79 -26.24
CA LEU A 27 -12.82 -1.37 -27.63
C LEU A 27 -11.76 -2.16 -28.42
N LEU A 28 -10.57 -2.33 -27.87
CA LEU A 28 -9.50 -3.12 -28.48
C LEU A 28 -9.88 -4.61 -28.58
N SER A 29 -10.60 -5.13 -27.59
CA SER A 29 -11.08 -6.51 -27.59
C SER A 29 -12.16 -6.75 -28.66
N SER A 30 -13.03 -5.76 -28.94
CA SER A 30 -14.07 -5.85 -29.97
C SER A 30 -13.52 -5.72 -31.40
N THR A 31 -12.40 -5.03 -31.56
CA THR A 31 -11.70 -4.82 -32.84
C THR A 31 -10.48 -5.73 -33.02
N ASP A 32 -10.47 -6.85 -32.33
CA ASP A 32 -9.40 -7.84 -32.38
C ASP A 32 -9.20 -8.37 -33.81
N GLY A 33 -7.92 -8.48 -34.21
CA GLY A 33 -7.56 -8.85 -35.58
C GLY A 33 -7.09 -7.69 -36.47
N ASN A 34 -7.43 -6.45 -36.13
CA ASN A 34 -6.95 -5.27 -36.86
C ASN A 34 -5.49 -4.95 -36.49
N ALA A 35 -4.66 -4.65 -37.49
CA ALA A 35 -3.27 -4.25 -37.28
C ALA A 35 -3.15 -3.01 -36.36
N PHE A 36 -4.11 -2.08 -36.47
CA PHE A 36 -4.16 -0.89 -35.63
C PHE A 36 -4.39 -1.22 -34.15
N SER A 37 -5.33 -2.11 -33.84
CA SER A 37 -5.63 -2.55 -32.45
C SER A 37 -4.43 -3.26 -31.82
N ARG A 38 -3.74 -4.09 -32.62
CA ARG A 38 -2.49 -4.76 -32.15
C ARG A 38 -1.37 -3.75 -31.89
N ALA A 39 -1.20 -2.73 -32.73
CA ALA A 39 -0.20 -1.69 -32.52
C ALA A 39 -0.46 -0.92 -31.21
N ILE A 40 -1.70 -0.51 -30.94
CA ILE A 40 -2.08 0.16 -29.69
C ILE A 40 -1.82 -0.76 -28.49
N LEU A 41 -2.21 -2.03 -28.57
CA LEU A 41 -2.01 -2.99 -27.48
C LEU A 41 -0.53 -3.20 -27.16
N ASN A 42 0.33 -3.28 -28.17
CA ASN A 42 1.78 -3.34 -28.01
C ASN A 42 2.32 -2.11 -27.27
N ILE A 43 1.82 -0.90 -27.59
CA ILE A 43 2.19 0.32 -26.87
C ILE A 43 1.72 0.25 -25.41
N VAL A 44 0.47 -0.15 -25.16
CA VAL A 44 -0.11 -0.30 -23.82
C VAL A 44 0.75 -1.24 -22.95
N VAL A 45 1.07 -2.44 -23.47
CA VAL A 45 1.86 -3.44 -22.74
C VAL A 45 3.28 -2.95 -22.51
N THR A 46 3.89 -2.29 -23.48
CA THR A 46 5.26 -1.78 -23.37
C THR A 46 5.34 -0.64 -22.36
N LEU A 47 4.41 0.33 -22.41
CA LEU A 47 4.36 1.43 -21.44
C LEU A 47 4.08 0.91 -20.01
N LYS A 48 3.14 -0.01 -19.85
CA LYS A 48 2.88 -0.68 -18.56
C LYS A 48 4.16 -1.31 -18.02
N TYR A 49 4.91 -2.03 -18.84
CA TYR A 49 6.17 -2.66 -18.45
C TYR A 49 7.19 -1.61 -17.97
N ILE A 50 7.41 -0.53 -18.72
CA ILE A 50 8.36 0.54 -18.37
C ILE A 50 7.95 1.22 -17.06
N LEU A 51 6.68 1.60 -16.91
CA LEU A 51 6.20 2.23 -15.69
C LEU A 51 6.35 1.31 -14.47
N ASN A 52 6.10 0.01 -14.63
CA ASN A 52 6.31 -0.98 -13.58
C ASN A 52 7.78 -1.08 -13.14
N GLN A 53 8.73 -0.99 -14.07
CA GLN A 53 10.16 -0.95 -13.74
C GLN A 53 10.52 0.27 -12.90
N ILE A 54 10.00 1.45 -13.24
CA ILE A 54 10.23 2.69 -12.48
C ILE A 54 9.65 2.59 -11.07
N ILE A 55 8.43 2.07 -10.93
CA ILE A 55 7.80 1.86 -9.63
C ILE A 55 8.62 0.90 -8.78
N ASN A 56 8.99 -0.25 -9.33
CA ASN A 56 9.78 -1.27 -8.64
C ASN A 56 11.16 -0.77 -8.21
N PHE A 57 11.81 0.07 -9.02
CA PHE A 57 13.07 0.72 -8.67
C PHE A 57 12.94 1.62 -7.43
N CYS A 58 11.81 2.31 -7.26
CA CYS A 58 11.59 3.22 -6.14
C CYS A 58 11.27 2.51 -4.82
N ILE A 59 10.78 1.25 -4.84
CA ILE A 59 10.34 0.55 -3.62
C ILE A 59 11.45 0.44 -2.56
N PRO A 60 12.67 -0.05 -2.85
CA PRO A 60 13.75 -0.14 -1.86
C PRO A 60 14.14 1.24 -1.29
N LEU A 61 14.15 2.27 -2.12
CA LEU A 61 14.43 3.64 -1.68
C LEU A 61 13.41 4.13 -0.64
N ILE A 62 12.13 3.85 -0.89
CA ILE A 62 11.04 4.19 0.03
C ILE A 62 11.23 3.46 1.36
N ILE A 63 11.51 2.17 1.33
CA ILE A 63 11.73 1.36 2.54
C ILE A 63 12.86 1.95 3.40
N ILE A 64 14.01 2.23 2.80
CA ILE A 64 15.16 2.79 3.51
C ILE A 64 14.82 4.18 4.07
N ALA A 65 14.22 5.03 3.25
CA ALA A 65 13.92 6.42 3.61
C ALA A 65 12.90 6.55 4.74
N PHE A 66 12.02 5.58 4.91
CA PHE A 66 10.99 5.66 5.96
C PHE A 66 11.36 4.87 7.21
N ILE A 67 11.97 3.70 7.06
CA ILE A 67 12.23 2.82 8.21
C ILE A 67 13.48 3.24 8.98
N ALA A 68 14.59 3.52 8.31
CA ALA A 68 15.83 3.85 9.00
C ALA A 68 15.70 5.12 9.89
N PRO A 69 15.19 6.28 9.40
CA PRO A 69 15.00 7.45 10.26
C PRO A 69 14.01 7.21 11.41
N SER A 70 12.94 6.43 11.16
CA SER A 70 11.97 6.13 12.22
C SER A 70 12.61 5.39 13.39
N ILE A 71 13.58 4.52 13.12
CA ILE A 71 14.31 3.78 14.16
C ILE A 71 15.31 4.69 14.89
N THR A 72 16.03 5.56 14.18
CA THR A 72 16.98 6.47 14.81
C THR A 72 16.33 7.43 15.82
N GLN A 73 15.10 7.89 15.52
CA GLN A 73 14.34 8.79 16.40
C GLN A 73 13.91 8.17 17.73
N MET A 74 13.97 6.84 17.90
CA MET A 74 13.60 6.15 19.15
C MET A 74 14.64 6.29 20.27
N GLY A 75 15.85 6.70 19.97
CA GLY A 75 16.93 6.95 20.96
C GLY A 75 17.34 5.69 21.76
N LYS A 76 17.69 5.87 23.02
CA LYS A 76 18.28 4.81 23.90
C LYS A 76 17.40 3.56 24.10
N ASN A 77 16.08 3.69 24.00
CA ASN A 77 15.13 2.58 24.17
C ASN A 77 14.71 1.95 22.83
N ALA A 78 15.35 2.37 21.73
CA ALA A 78 14.98 1.95 20.38
C ALA A 78 14.90 0.44 20.25
N SER A 79 15.91 -0.29 20.72
CA SER A 79 15.96 -1.75 20.56
C SER A 79 14.82 -2.47 21.30
N LYS A 80 14.55 -2.07 22.54
CA LYS A 80 13.48 -2.70 23.34
C LYS A 80 12.10 -2.38 22.80
N LEU A 81 11.84 -1.12 22.50
CA LEU A 81 10.56 -0.69 21.96
C LEU A 81 10.32 -1.26 20.55
N LEU A 82 11.38 -1.28 19.72
CA LEU A 82 11.33 -1.88 18.38
C LEU A 82 11.05 -3.39 18.48
N LEU A 83 11.75 -4.12 19.36
CA LEU A 83 11.53 -5.55 19.55
C LEU A 83 10.06 -5.85 19.92
N ILE A 84 9.51 -5.10 20.88
CA ILE A 84 8.11 -5.24 21.29
C ILE A 84 7.18 -4.93 20.13
N ALA A 85 7.42 -3.81 19.42
CA ALA A 85 6.57 -3.39 18.30
C ALA A 85 6.60 -4.40 17.15
N VAL A 86 7.79 -4.90 16.80
CA VAL A 86 7.98 -5.91 15.75
C VAL A 86 7.28 -7.21 16.17
N THR A 87 7.45 -7.65 17.42
CA THR A 87 6.78 -8.86 17.92
C THR A 87 5.25 -8.72 17.81
N ILE A 88 4.70 -7.60 18.24
CA ILE A 88 3.25 -7.33 18.14
C ILE A 88 2.81 -7.32 16.66
N ALA A 89 3.56 -6.63 15.78
CA ALA A 89 3.24 -6.54 14.37
C ALA A 89 3.23 -7.92 13.69
N TYR A 90 4.28 -8.72 13.93
CA TYR A 90 4.36 -10.07 13.35
C TYR A 90 3.30 -11.01 13.91
N THR A 91 3.09 -11.01 15.22
CA THR A 91 2.04 -11.85 15.85
C THR A 91 0.67 -11.51 15.29
N SER A 92 0.37 -10.22 15.17
CA SER A 92 -0.88 -9.76 14.55
C SER A 92 -0.98 -10.14 13.09
N SER A 93 0.10 -9.99 12.31
CA SER A 93 0.10 -10.34 10.88
C SER A 93 -0.07 -11.84 10.66
N VAL A 94 0.59 -12.68 11.45
CA VAL A 94 0.40 -14.14 11.43
C VAL A 94 -1.02 -14.52 11.82
N GLY A 95 -1.56 -13.89 12.87
CA GLY A 95 -2.95 -14.08 13.26
C GLY A 95 -3.95 -13.69 12.17
N ALA A 96 -3.72 -12.54 11.51
CA ALA A 96 -4.53 -12.09 10.38
C ALA A 96 -4.45 -13.09 9.19
N ALA A 97 -3.26 -13.59 8.88
CA ALA A 97 -3.06 -14.57 7.83
C ALA A 97 -3.81 -15.90 8.13
N LEU A 98 -3.73 -16.40 9.36
CA LEU A 98 -4.46 -17.58 9.79
C LEU A 98 -5.99 -17.35 9.72
N PHE A 99 -6.46 -16.20 10.20
CA PHE A 99 -7.87 -15.81 10.12
C PHE A 99 -8.34 -15.72 8.68
N SER A 100 -7.57 -15.07 7.79
CA SER A 100 -7.89 -14.97 6.36
C SER A 100 -7.90 -16.33 5.67
N THR A 101 -6.94 -17.20 6.00
CA THR A 101 -6.87 -18.57 5.47
C THR A 101 -8.10 -19.38 5.90
N ALA A 102 -8.44 -19.36 7.19
CA ALA A 102 -9.61 -20.04 7.72
C ALA A 102 -10.90 -19.50 7.05
N SER A 103 -11.03 -18.18 6.96
CA SER A 103 -12.16 -17.54 6.28
C SER A 103 -12.24 -17.94 4.80
N GLY A 104 -11.11 -18.01 4.12
CA GLY A 104 -11.00 -18.45 2.74
C GLY A 104 -11.48 -19.90 2.58
N TYR A 105 -11.00 -20.82 3.38
CA TYR A 105 -11.46 -22.22 3.35
C TYR A 105 -12.97 -22.38 3.58
N LEU A 106 -13.54 -21.57 4.47
CA LEU A 106 -14.98 -21.62 4.76
C LEU A 106 -15.83 -20.98 3.68
N LEU A 107 -15.38 -19.88 3.07
CA LEU A 107 -16.22 -19.05 2.20
C LEU A 107 -15.99 -19.30 0.70
N ILE A 108 -14.76 -19.61 0.27
CA ILE A 108 -14.43 -19.81 -1.15
C ILE A 108 -15.25 -20.93 -1.80
N PRO A 109 -15.48 -22.09 -1.17
CA PRO A 109 -16.27 -23.16 -1.79
C PRO A 109 -17.72 -22.74 -2.12
N HIS A 110 -18.25 -21.75 -1.39
CA HIS A 110 -19.60 -21.24 -1.58
C HIS A 110 -19.70 -20.13 -2.64
N LEU A 111 -18.55 -19.66 -3.15
CA LEU A 111 -18.51 -18.52 -4.08
C LEU A 111 -18.67 -18.89 -5.56
N SER A 112 -18.86 -20.15 -5.90
CA SER A 112 -18.99 -20.61 -7.31
C SER A 112 -17.89 -19.97 -8.19
N ILE A 113 -16.65 -19.95 -7.72
CA ILE A 113 -15.53 -19.44 -8.49
C ILE A 113 -15.24 -20.47 -9.56
N SER A 114 -15.74 -20.22 -10.78
CA SER A 114 -15.28 -20.98 -11.92
C SER A 114 -13.78 -20.72 -12.08
N SER A 115 -12.98 -21.73 -11.83
CA SER A 115 -11.51 -21.70 -11.97
C SER A 115 -11.04 -21.57 -13.42
N THR A 116 -11.96 -21.33 -14.35
CA THR A 116 -11.68 -21.33 -15.77
C THR A 116 -11.10 -19.98 -16.20
N ALA A 117 -9.78 -19.93 -16.24
CA ALA A 117 -9.06 -19.01 -17.12
C ALA A 117 -9.31 -19.32 -18.61
N ASP A 118 -10.21 -20.28 -18.90
CA ASP A 118 -10.56 -20.71 -20.23
C ASP A 118 -11.20 -19.58 -21.02
N GLY A 119 -10.63 -19.29 -22.18
CA GLY A 119 -11.11 -18.28 -23.12
C GLY A 119 -10.69 -16.84 -22.78
N LEU A 120 -9.63 -16.65 -21.99
CA LEU A 120 -8.93 -15.36 -21.93
C LEU A 120 -8.02 -15.20 -23.15
N LYS A 121 -7.98 -13.97 -23.68
CA LYS A 121 -7.06 -13.62 -24.77
C LYS A 121 -5.66 -13.41 -24.21
N GLU A 122 -4.65 -13.80 -24.95
CA GLU A 122 -3.27 -13.54 -24.57
C GLU A 122 -2.85 -12.10 -24.93
N LEU A 123 -2.15 -11.45 -24.01
CA LEU A 123 -1.51 -10.18 -24.28
C LEU A 123 -0.23 -10.38 -25.10
N PRO A 124 0.06 -9.50 -26.07
CA PRO A 124 1.32 -9.54 -26.77
C PRO A 124 2.49 -9.25 -25.82
N ALA A 125 3.68 -9.72 -26.16
CA ALA A 125 4.89 -9.36 -25.43
C ALA A 125 5.22 -7.88 -25.63
N ALA A 126 5.84 -7.24 -24.62
CA ALA A 126 6.35 -5.89 -24.75
C ALA A 126 7.37 -5.81 -25.90
N VAL A 127 7.17 -4.84 -26.81
CA VAL A 127 8.05 -4.62 -27.97
C VAL A 127 9.44 -4.16 -27.52
N PHE A 128 9.48 -3.32 -26.51
CA PHE A 128 10.72 -2.81 -25.93
C PHE A 128 10.77 -3.16 -24.43
N LYS A 129 11.86 -3.80 -24.02
CA LYS A 129 12.10 -4.17 -22.63
C LYS A 129 13.23 -3.33 -22.03
N LEU A 130 12.88 -2.29 -21.29
CA LEU A 130 13.84 -1.53 -20.49
C LEU A 130 13.97 -2.21 -19.12
N SER A 131 15.08 -2.92 -18.90
CA SER A 131 15.36 -3.51 -17.58
C SER A 131 16.01 -2.46 -16.69
N ILE A 132 15.29 -2.02 -15.66
CA ILE A 132 15.81 -1.15 -14.60
C ILE A 132 15.89 -2.03 -13.34
N PRO A 133 17.06 -2.61 -13.03
CA PRO A 133 17.19 -3.45 -11.85
C PRO A 133 16.98 -2.63 -10.57
N GLN A 134 16.35 -3.22 -9.58
CA GLN A 134 16.25 -2.63 -8.24
C GLN A 134 17.65 -2.48 -7.66
N ILE A 135 17.89 -1.39 -6.90
CA ILE A 135 19.17 -1.17 -6.19
C ILE A 135 19.47 -2.36 -5.26
N MET A 136 18.44 -2.88 -4.62
CA MET A 136 18.49 -4.10 -3.81
C MET A 136 17.10 -4.73 -3.69
N PRO A 137 17.01 -6.04 -3.37
CA PRO A 137 15.73 -6.69 -3.06
C PRO A 137 15.02 -6.03 -1.87
N VAL A 138 13.69 -6.07 -1.87
CA VAL A 138 12.84 -5.46 -0.81
C VAL A 138 13.23 -5.93 0.58
N MET A 139 13.47 -7.24 0.77
CA MET A 139 13.89 -7.79 2.07
C MET A 139 15.28 -7.31 2.50
N SER A 140 16.19 -7.13 1.55
CA SER A 140 17.52 -6.57 1.83
C SER A 140 17.43 -5.11 2.24
N ALA A 141 16.57 -4.32 1.58
CA ALA A 141 16.31 -2.93 1.95
C ALA A 141 15.73 -2.81 3.37
N LEU A 142 14.82 -3.72 3.73
CA LEU A 142 14.25 -3.78 5.08
C LEU A 142 15.32 -4.12 6.12
N GLY A 143 16.10 -5.19 5.91
CA GLY A 143 17.19 -5.58 6.79
C GLY A 143 18.23 -4.48 6.96
N PHE A 144 18.68 -3.88 5.84
CA PHE A 144 19.60 -2.75 5.83
C PHE A 144 19.07 -1.56 6.65
N SER A 145 17.80 -1.19 6.45
CA SER A 145 17.17 -0.07 7.15
C SER A 145 17.13 -0.29 8.66
N ILE A 146 16.80 -1.51 9.10
CA ILE A 146 16.77 -1.88 10.51
C ILE A 146 18.19 -1.82 11.09
N MET A 147 19.16 -2.41 10.42
CA MET A 147 20.55 -2.43 10.90
C MET A 147 21.16 -1.02 11.04
N ILE A 148 21.03 -0.20 10.00
CA ILE A 148 21.54 1.17 10.02
C ILE A 148 20.80 2.03 11.05
N GLY A 149 19.47 1.91 11.12
CA GLY A 149 18.68 2.64 12.09
C GLY A 149 19.05 2.30 13.53
N LEU A 150 19.21 1.02 13.86
CA LEU A 150 19.65 0.56 15.19
C LEU A 150 21.09 0.98 15.50
N ALA A 151 22.03 0.80 14.57
CA ALA A 151 23.41 1.18 14.75
C ALA A 151 23.54 2.69 15.02
N ALA A 152 22.84 3.52 14.26
CA ALA A 152 22.81 4.97 14.46
C ALA A 152 22.19 5.35 15.82
N ALA A 153 21.13 4.66 16.25
CA ALA A 153 20.53 4.87 17.56
C ALA A 153 21.47 4.47 18.71
N TRP A 154 22.21 3.36 18.60
CA TRP A 154 23.17 2.89 19.62
C TRP A 154 24.38 3.79 19.75
N THR A 155 24.93 4.23 18.63
CA THR A 155 26.12 5.09 18.59
C THR A 155 25.80 6.55 18.80
N LYS A 156 24.52 6.93 18.85
CA LYS A 156 24.05 8.34 18.89
C LYS A 156 24.67 9.16 17.75
N ALA A 157 24.70 8.60 16.56
CA ALA A 157 25.28 9.22 15.38
C ALA A 157 24.33 10.30 14.83
N ASP A 158 24.34 11.50 15.43
CA ASP A 158 23.46 12.61 15.06
C ASP A 158 23.59 12.98 13.58
N LEU A 159 24.83 12.95 13.05
CA LEU A 159 25.08 13.24 11.64
C LEU A 159 24.36 12.23 10.73
N ILE A 160 24.44 10.94 11.03
CA ILE A 160 23.77 9.89 10.26
C ILE A 160 22.24 10.02 10.36
N SER A 161 21.73 10.32 11.55
CA SER A 161 20.30 10.56 11.77
C SER A 161 19.79 11.72 10.90
N ASN A 162 20.52 12.83 10.86
CA ASN A 162 20.18 13.98 10.03
C ASN A 162 20.25 13.67 8.53
N ILE A 163 21.27 12.92 8.08
CA ILE A 163 21.37 12.46 6.68
C ILE A 163 20.18 11.58 6.30
N LEU A 164 19.77 10.66 7.16
CA LEU A 164 18.63 9.80 6.93
C LEU A 164 17.30 10.59 6.84
N GLU A 165 17.15 11.64 7.66
CA GLU A 165 15.98 12.53 7.59
C GLU A 165 15.98 13.37 6.30
N GLU A 166 17.12 13.89 5.87
CA GLU A 166 17.23 14.60 4.58
C GLU A 166 16.96 13.64 3.40
N PHE A 167 17.50 12.43 3.46
CA PHE A 167 17.21 11.39 2.47
C PHE A 167 15.71 11.07 2.40
N GLN A 168 15.01 11.00 3.55
CA GLN A 168 13.56 10.83 3.59
C GLN A 168 12.83 11.95 2.84
N LYS A 169 13.24 13.21 3.03
CA LYS A 169 12.65 14.36 2.32
C LYS A 169 12.86 14.27 0.81
N ILE A 170 14.06 13.87 0.39
CA ILE A 170 14.38 13.66 -1.04
C ILE A 170 13.50 12.58 -1.64
N VAL A 171 13.41 11.42 -0.98
CA VAL A 171 12.58 10.30 -1.46
C VAL A 171 11.09 10.65 -1.47
N LEU A 172 10.61 11.39 -0.47
CA LEU A 172 9.24 11.93 -0.48
C LEU A 172 8.98 12.83 -1.69
N ALA A 173 9.96 13.65 -2.09
CA ALA A 173 9.84 14.48 -3.27
C ALA A 173 9.78 13.64 -4.55
N ILE A 174 10.59 12.57 -4.65
CA ILE A 174 10.56 11.61 -5.77
C ILE A 174 9.19 10.93 -5.85
N VAL A 175 8.69 10.41 -4.72
CA VAL A 175 7.37 9.77 -4.65
C VAL A 175 6.28 10.73 -5.09
N SER A 176 6.29 11.96 -4.58
CA SER A 176 5.24 12.95 -4.84
C SER A 176 5.26 13.49 -6.28
N LYS A 177 6.47 13.67 -6.86
CA LYS A 177 6.62 14.31 -8.17
C LYS A 177 6.73 13.32 -9.33
N ILE A 178 7.14 12.09 -9.07
CA ILE A 178 7.35 11.06 -10.09
C ILE A 178 6.36 9.91 -9.91
N MET A 179 6.40 9.20 -8.78
CA MET A 179 5.57 8.00 -8.61
C MET A 179 4.08 8.30 -8.61
N ILE A 180 3.62 9.26 -7.79
CA ILE A 180 2.19 9.54 -7.67
C ILE A 180 1.56 9.95 -9.02
N PRO A 181 2.18 10.82 -9.84
CA PRO A 181 1.67 11.14 -11.18
C PRO A 181 1.64 9.96 -12.16
N ILE A 182 2.55 9.00 -12.01
CA ILE A 182 2.64 7.81 -12.88
C ILE A 182 1.51 6.80 -12.56
N LEU A 183 1.07 6.71 -11.30
CA LEU A 183 0.12 5.69 -10.86
C LEU A 183 -1.20 5.65 -11.65
N PRO A 184 -1.89 6.76 -11.96
CA PRO A 184 -3.11 6.72 -12.74
C PRO A 184 -2.92 6.12 -14.14
N PHE A 185 -1.79 6.42 -14.78
CA PHE A 185 -1.45 5.87 -16.09
C PHE A 185 -1.15 4.37 -15.99
N PHE A 186 -0.31 3.97 -15.03
CA PHE A 186 0.02 2.57 -14.78
C PHE A 186 -1.23 1.72 -14.52
N ILE A 187 -2.14 2.22 -13.68
CA ILE A 187 -3.41 1.55 -13.38
C ILE A 187 -4.30 1.50 -14.62
N GLY A 188 -4.43 2.60 -15.36
CA GLY A 188 -5.19 2.63 -16.61
C GLY A 188 -4.70 1.61 -17.63
N LEU A 189 -3.39 1.55 -17.86
CA LEU A 189 -2.78 0.56 -18.77
C LEU A 189 -2.98 -0.90 -18.27
N THR A 190 -2.93 -1.10 -16.96
CA THR A 190 -3.18 -2.43 -16.36
C THR A 190 -4.61 -2.87 -16.59
N PHE A 191 -5.59 -2.02 -16.32
CA PHE A 191 -7.00 -2.32 -16.54
C PHE A 191 -7.36 -2.44 -18.02
N CYS A 192 -6.64 -1.73 -18.90
CA CYS A 192 -6.77 -1.91 -20.35
C CYS A 192 -6.38 -3.33 -20.76
N GLY A 193 -5.24 -3.84 -20.30
CA GLY A 193 -4.84 -5.22 -20.53
C GLY A 193 -5.84 -6.24 -20.00
N LEU A 194 -6.24 -6.11 -18.73
CA LEU A 194 -7.22 -7.01 -18.10
C LEU A 194 -8.59 -7.00 -18.81
N SER A 195 -8.98 -5.84 -19.32
CA SER A 195 -10.23 -5.70 -20.07
C SER A 195 -10.16 -6.35 -21.46
N TYR A 196 -9.01 -6.15 -22.15
CA TYR A 196 -8.76 -6.82 -23.45
C TYR A 196 -8.74 -8.34 -23.32
N GLU A 197 -8.07 -8.89 -22.30
CA GLU A 197 -8.04 -10.33 -22.01
C GLU A 197 -9.44 -10.92 -21.74
N GLY A 198 -10.42 -10.09 -21.38
CA GLY A 198 -11.74 -10.51 -20.93
C GLY A 198 -11.80 -10.84 -19.44
N SER A 199 -10.71 -10.63 -18.69
CA SER A 199 -10.65 -10.88 -17.25
C SER A 199 -11.69 -10.07 -16.48
N ILE A 200 -11.92 -8.81 -16.86
CA ILE A 200 -12.85 -7.93 -16.16
C ILE A 200 -14.28 -8.43 -16.29
N THR A 201 -14.74 -8.75 -17.48
CA THR A 201 -16.12 -9.18 -17.72
C THR A 201 -16.46 -10.49 -17.04
N LYS A 202 -15.50 -11.41 -17.00
CA LYS A 202 -15.67 -12.74 -16.39
C LYS A 202 -15.42 -12.76 -14.88
N GLN A 203 -14.49 -11.95 -14.38
CA GLN A 203 -14.00 -12.04 -13.02
C GLN A 203 -14.55 -10.94 -12.08
N VAL A 204 -15.01 -9.78 -12.59
CA VAL A 204 -15.53 -8.69 -11.74
C VAL A 204 -16.61 -9.13 -10.76
N PRO A 205 -17.62 -9.93 -11.14
CA PRO A 205 -18.65 -10.35 -10.19
C PRO A 205 -18.09 -11.17 -9.02
N VAL A 206 -17.06 -11.99 -9.30
CA VAL A 206 -16.36 -12.80 -8.29
C VAL A 206 -15.47 -11.91 -7.42
N PHE A 207 -14.69 -11.02 -8.05
CA PHE A 207 -13.83 -10.07 -7.31
C PHE A 207 -14.62 -9.16 -6.37
N LEU A 208 -15.80 -8.68 -6.80
CA LEU A 208 -16.64 -7.86 -5.94
C LEU A 208 -17.07 -8.61 -4.67
N LYS A 209 -17.46 -9.88 -4.80
CA LYS A 209 -17.78 -10.72 -3.64
C LYS A 209 -16.57 -10.89 -2.73
N ILE A 210 -15.38 -11.15 -3.31
CA ILE A 210 -14.13 -11.30 -2.56
C ILE A 210 -13.79 -10.00 -1.82
N ILE A 211 -13.89 -8.84 -2.48
CA ILE A 211 -13.62 -7.53 -1.86
C ILE A 211 -14.54 -7.31 -0.65
N ILE A 212 -15.83 -7.61 -0.76
CA ILE A 212 -16.77 -7.47 0.36
C ILE A 212 -16.38 -8.38 1.52
N ILE A 213 -16.02 -9.64 1.23
CA ILE A 213 -15.58 -10.60 2.26
C ILE A 213 -14.30 -10.10 2.95
N VAL A 214 -13.31 -9.62 2.16
CA VAL A 214 -12.07 -9.07 2.70
C VAL A 214 -12.33 -7.85 3.57
N LEU A 215 -13.21 -6.93 3.15
CA LEU A 215 -13.59 -5.78 3.96
C LEU A 215 -14.25 -6.18 5.27
N ILE A 216 -15.19 -7.11 5.24
CA ILE A 216 -15.83 -7.63 6.46
C ILE A 216 -14.78 -8.28 7.36
N GLY A 217 -13.92 -9.13 6.82
CA GLY A 217 -12.83 -9.76 7.55
C GLY A 217 -11.87 -8.75 8.19
N HIS A 218 -11.52 -7.69 7.46
CA HIS A 218 -10.70 -6.59 7.95
C HIS A 218 -11.33 -5.90 9.16
N TYR A 219 -12.62 -5.56 9.10
CA TYR A 219 -13.32 -4.95 10.23
C TYR A 219 -13.44 -5.90 11.43
N ILE A 220 -13.66 -7.20 11.21
CA ILE A 220 -13.68 -8.19 12.28
C ILE A 220 -12.31 -8.26 12.96
N TRP A 221 -11.23 -8.38 12.18
CA TRP A 221 -9.86 -8.43 12.70
C TRP A 221 -9.49 -7.18 13.48
N MET A 222 -9.81 -6.02 12.94
CA MET A 222 -9.56 -4.73 13.58
C MET A 222 -10.33 -4.62 14.91
N THR A 223 -11.59 -5.04 14.94
CA THR A 223 -12.40 -5.07 16.17
C THR A 223 -11.79 -6.00 17.22
N LEU A 224 -11.31 -7.17 16.81
CA LEU A 224 -10.61 -8.11 17.70
C LEU A 224 -9.37 -7.46 18.32
N LEU A 225 -8.50 -6.83 17.51
CA LEU A 225 -7.30 -6.17 18.01
C LEU A 225 -7.61 -5.04 18.98
N TYR A 226 -8.60 -4.19 18.68
CA TYR A 226 -9.03 -3.13 19.58
C TYR A 226 -9.61 -3.68 20.88
N THR A 227 -10.35 -4.79 20.82
CA THR A 227 -10.91 -5.45 22.01
C THR A 227 -9.79 -6.00 22.89
N ILE A 228 -8.82 -6.71 22.31
CA ILE A 228 -7.65 -7.25 23.05
C ILE A 228 -6.88 -6.09 23.70
N ALA A 229 -6.60 -5.01 22.94
CA ALA A 229 -5.90 -3.86 23.47
C ALA A 229 -6.67 -3.17 24.59
N GLY A 230 -8.01 -3.05 24.47
CA GLY A 230 -8.90 -2.49 25.47
C GLY A 230 -8.91 -3.32 26.77
N LEU A 231 -9.02 -4.63 26.65
CA LEU A 231 -9.00 -5.55 27.81
C LEU A 231 -7.64 -5.52 28.53
N TYR A 232 -6.54 -5.56 27.76
CA TYR A 232 -5.19 -5.51 28.33
C TYR A 232 -4.89 -4.19 29.03
N SER A 233 -5.24 -3.07 28.40
CA SER A 233 -4.97 -1.73 28.94
C SER A 233 -6.00 -1.25 29.96
N LYS A 234 -7.14 -1.95 30.11
CA LYS A 234 -8.31 -1.54 30.90
C LYS A 234 -8.85 -0.16 30.49
N LYS A 235 -8.69 0.20 29.22
CA LYS A 235 -9.13 1.47 28.66
C LYS A 235 -10.13 1.24 27.51
N ASN A 236 -11.01 2.22 27.31
CA ASN A 236 -12.04 2.09 26.27
C ASN A 236 -11.46 2.36 24.87
N PRO A 237 -11.39 1.37 23.97
CA PRO A 237 -10.87 1.53 22.62
C PRO A 237 -11.76 2.40 21.72
N ILE A 238 -13.06 2.50 22.01
CA ILE A 238 -14.00 3.30 21.23
C ILE A 238 -13.61 4.78 21.27
N GLU A 239 -13.01 5.25 22.35
CA GLU A 239 -12.52 6.61 22.47
C GLU A 239 -11.44 6.93 21.42
N VAL A 240 -10.56 5.96 21.14
CA VAL A 240 -9.52 6.08 20.10
C VAL A 240 -10.16 6.12 18.70
N ILE A 241 -11.04 5.16 18.43
CA ILE A 241 -11.70 5.01 17.12
C ILE A 241 -12.50 6.27 16.76
N ARG A 242 -13.19 6.88 17.75
CA ARG A 242 -14.01 8.09 17.56
C ARG A 242 -13.23 9.27 16.95
N HIS A 243 -11.93 9.37 17.26
CA HIS A 243 -11.09 10.45 16.74
C HIS A 243 -10.41 10.13 15.42
N TYR A 244 -10.44 8.88 14.97
CA TYR A 244 -9.63 8.40 13.84
C TYR A 244 -10.30 8.59 12.47
N GLY A 245 -11.56 8.99 12.42
CA GLY A 245 -12.32 9.21 11.19
C GLY A 245 -11.60 10.04 10.12
N PRO A 246 -11.05 11.22 10.45
CA PRO A 246 -10.33 12.04 9.47
C PRO A 246 -9.08 11.33 8.88
N ALA A 247 -8.34 10.57 9.70
CA ALA A 247 -7.19 9.79 9.22
C ALA A 247 -7.63 8.68 8.27
N TYR A 248 -8.73 7.98 8.59
CA TYR A 248 -9.30 6.93 7.75
C TYR A 248 -9.75 7.49 6.39
N LEU A 249 -10.46 8.62 6.38
CA LEU A 249 -10.87 9.29 5.14
C LEU A 249 -9.67 9.78 4.32
N THR A 250 -8.62 10.29 5.00
CA THR A 250 -7.39 10.70 4.32
C THR A 250 -6.67 9.51 3.69
N SER A 251 -6.62 8.37 4.39
CA SER A 251 -6.02 7.13 3.87
C SER A 251 -6.74 6.65 2.60
N ILE A 252 -8.06 6.59 2.63
CA ILE A 252 -8.87 6.23 1.45
C ILE A 252 -8.65 7.26 0.32
N GLY A 253 -8.65 8.55 0.68
CA GLY A 253 -8.55 9.63 -0.31
C GLY A 253 -7.19 9.77 -0.95
N THR A 254 -6.11 9.44 -0.26
CA THR A 254 -4.74 9.60 -0.76
C THR A 254 -4.09 8.29 -1.20
N MET A 255 -4.63 7.14 -0.75
CA MET A 255 -4.02 5.82 -0.90
C MET A 255 -2.53 5.81 -0.49
N SER A 256 -2.16 6.67 0.45
CA SER A 256 -0.78 6.87 0.88
C SER A 256 -0.68 6.89 2.40
N SER A 257 0.03 5.92 2.95
CA SER A 257 0.34 5.87 4.39
C SER A 257 1.16 7.09 4.82
N ALA A 258 2.11 7.53 3.99
CA ALA A 258 2.94 8.69 4.28
C ALA A 258 2.12 10.00 4.35
N ALA A 259 1.19 10.21 3.40
CA ALA A 259 0.31 11.37 3.41
C ALA A 259 -0.69 11.34 4.58
N THR A 260 -1.08 10.15 5.03
CA THR A 260 -2.00 9.95 6.16
C THR A 260 -1.33 10.15 7.51
N LEU A 261 -0.01 9.95 7.59
CA LEU A 261 0.74 9.92 8.84
C LEU A 261 0.53 11.17 9.71
N ALA A 262 0.62 12.36 9.11
CA ALA A 262 0.45 13.61 9.83
C ALA A 262 -0.97 13.75 10.43
N VAL A 263 -1.98 13.35 9.66
CA VAL A 263 -3.39 13.37 10.11
C VAL A 263 -3.63 12.30 11.17
N ALA A 264 -3.03 11.12 11.03
CA ALA A 264 -3.10 10.04 12.01
C ALA A 264 -2.51 10.46 13.36
N LEU A 265 -1.34 11.12 13.36
CA LEU A 265 -0.71 11.69 14.55
C LEU A 265 -1.61 12.74 15.22
N GLN A 266 -2.20 13.64 14.46
CA GLN A 266 -3.14 14.65 14.99
C GLN A 266 -4.39 14.00 15.58
N CYS A 267 -4.95 13.00 14.93
CA CYS A 267 -6.12 12.27 15.41
C CYS A 267 -5.83 11.53 16.71
N ALA A 268 -4.72 10.79 16.77
CA ALA A 268 -4.30 10.06 17.96
C ALA A 268 -3.93 11.00 19.11
N GLY A 269 -3.35 12.16 18.82
CA GLY A 269 -3.03 13.19 19.80
C GLY A 269 -4.25 13.80 20.52
N LYS A 270 -5.46 13.67 19.94
CA LYS A 270 -6.74 14.08 20.57
C LYS A 270 -7.25 13.06 21.57
N SER A 271 -6.78 11.83 21.51
CA SER A 271 -7.18 10.76 22.43
C SER A 271 -6.65 11.02 23.84
N LYS A 272 -7.54 10.89 24.81
CA LYS A 272 -7.18 10.97 26.24
C LYS A 272 -6.62 9.65 26.80
N VAL A 273 -6.76 8.58 26.02
CA VAL A 273 -6.40 7.22 26.42
C VAL A 273 -4.98 6.88 25.99
N LEU A 274 -4.51 7.43 24.85
CA LEU A 274 -3.21 7.14 24.30
C LEU A 274 -2.12 8.00 24.95
N ARG A 275 -0.97 7.37 25.23
CA ARG A 275 0.22 8.08 25.70
C ARG A 275 0.88 8.80 24.53
N LYS A 276 1.17 10.08 24.70
CA LYS A 276 1.73 10.95 23.63
C LYS A 276 3.09 10.46 23.11
N ASP A 277 3.96 9.98 24.00
CA ASP A 277 5.25 9.39 23.64
C ASP A 277 5.08 8.14 22.77
N MET A 278 4.12 7.28 23.08
CA MET A 278 3.82 6.09 22.29
C MET A 278 3.12 6.42 20.98
N VAL A 279 2.33 7.49 20.91
CA VAL A 279 1.72 7.97 19.66
C VAL A 279 2.79 8.40 18.67
N SER A 280 3.73 9.24 19.12
CA SER A 280 4.81 9.76 18.27
C SER A 280 5.75 8.66 17.75
N PHE A 281 5.93 7.60 18.53
CA PHE A 281 6.72 6.44 18.16
C PHE A 281 5.94 5.42 17.32
N GLY A 282 4.78 4.99 17.82
CA GLY A 282 4.06 3.83 17.29
C GLY A 282 3.41 4.12 15.93
N ILE A 283 2.81 5.29 15.73
CA ILE A 283 2.11 5.57 14.48
C ILE A 283 3.05 5.57 13.28
N PRO A 284 4.21 6.26 13.29
CA PRO A 284 5.15 6.19 12.18
C PRO A 284 5.70 4.77 11.95
N LEU A 285 6.00 4.05 13.01
CA LEU A 285 6.54 2.71 12.92
C LEU A 285 5.52 1.73 12.34
N PHE A 286 4.34 1.62 12.97
CA PHE A 286 3.33 0.65 12.55
C PHE A 286 2.75 0.94 11.17
N ALA A 287 2.72 2.20 10.75
CA ALA A 287 2.35 2.56 9.38
C ALA A 287 3.24 1.92 8.30
N ASN A 288 4.46 1.51 8.68
CA ASN A 288 5.44 0.92 7.76
C ASN A 288 5.64 -0.60 7.98
N ILE A 289 5.45 -1.12 9.20
CA ILE A 289 5.76 -2.53 9.50
C ILE A 289 4.52 -3.40 9.75
N HIS A 290 3.35 -2.81 10.01
CA HIS A 290 2.12 -3.54 10.33
C HIS A 290 1.10 -3.36 9.21
N LEU A 291 1.15 -4.23 8.22
CA LEU A 291 0.31 -4.24 7.03
C LEU A 291 -0.56 -5.50 7.07
N CYS A 292 -1.51 -5.57 7.99
CA CYS A 292 -2.36 -6.73 8.23
C CYS A 292 -3.80 -6.58 7.70
N GLY A 293 -4.01 -5.70 6.73
CA GLY A 293 -5.33 -5.46 6.17
C GLY A 293 -5.40 -5.65 4.68
#